data_6b0eba7c2dcd25ce51729df922b3a169
#
_entry.id   6b0eba7c2dcd25ce51729df922b3a169
#
_cell.length_a   1.000
_cell.length_b   1.000
_cell.length_c   1.000
_cell.angle_alpha   90.00
_cell.angle_beta   90.00
_cell.angle_gamma   90.00
#
_symmetry.space_group_name_H-M   'P 1'
#
loop_
_entity.id
_entity.type
_entity.pdbx_description
1 polymer ?
#
loop_
_entity_poly.entity_id
_entity_poly.type
_entity_poly.pdbx_seq_one_letter_code
_entity_poly.pdbx_strand_id
1 'polypeptide(L)'
;VSAVGAIRPRRLRRTPALRRLVADVRLSAADLVLPVFVKEGITEPAPISSMPGVVQHTRDSLKKSALLAAQAGVGGLIVFGIPAVKDARGSGADDPAGIVQXXXXRTWSARSVTPWS
;
A
#
# COMPACT_ATOMS: atom_id res chain seq x y z
N VAL A 1 17.35 43.30 -23.86
CA VAL A 1 16.15 42.61 -23.36
C VAL A 1 16.27 42.48 -21.85
N SER A 2 15.48 43.29 -21.13
CA SER A 2 15.46 43.22 -19.66
C SER A 2 14.88 41.90 -19.24
N ALA A 3 15.63 41.10 -18.51
CA ALA A 3 15.10 39.92 -17.88
C ALA A 3 14.04 40.36 -16.87
N VAL A 4 12.79 40.17 -17.21
CA VAL A 4 11.73 40.38 -16.24
C VAL A 4 11.96 39.41 -15.10
N GLY A 5 12.42 39.91 -13.98
CA GLY A 5 12.67 39.09 -12.80
C GLY A 5 11.42 38.31 -12.45
N ALA A 6 11.57 36.99 -12.32
CA ALA A 6 10.43 36.12 -11.96
C ALA A 6 9.82 36.60 -10.65
N ILE A 7 8.57 37.02 -10.70
CA ILE A 7 7.83 37.38 -9.51
C ILE A 7 7.61 36.14 -8.67
N ARG A 8 8.21 36.11 -7.47
CA ARG A 8 8.08 34.97 -6.57
C ARG A 8 7.29 35.40 -5.32
N PRO A 9 5.96 35.35 -5.39
CA PRO A 9 5.16 35.74 -4.23
C PRO A 9 5.35 34.77 -3.08
N ARG A 10 5.98 35.21 -2.00
CA ARG A 10 6.28 34.35 -0.85
C ARG A 10 5.39 34.58 0.37
N ARG A 11 4.52 35.59 0.31
CA ARG A 11 3.64 35.91 1.45
C ARG A 11 2.76 34.74 1.85
N LEU A 12 2.29 33.96 0.87
CA LEU A 12 1.41 32.83 1.12
C LEU A 12 2.16 31.59 1.62
N ARG A 13 3.48 31.66 1.72
CA ARG A 13 4.31 30.56 2.20
C ARG A 13 4.85 30.77 3.62
N ARG A 14 4.44 31.86 4.29
CA ARG A 14 5.01 32.24 5.60
C ARG A 14 4.65 31.25 6.71
N THR A 15 3.46 30.70 6.69
CA THR A 15 3.03 29.78 7.74
C THR A 15 2.54 28.47 7.13
N PRO A 16 2.59 27.38 7.91
CA PRO A 16 2.01 26.10 7.43
C PRO A 16 0.52 26.22 7.05
N ALA A 17 -0.24 27.05 7.78
CA ALA A 17 -1.65 27.26 7.49
C ALA A 17 -1.84 27.90 6.10
N LEU A 18 -1.07 28.95 5.81
CA LEU A 18 -1.15 29.60 4.51
C LEU A 18 -0.71 28.67 3.38
N ARG A 19 0.33 27.86 3.61
CA ARG A 19 0.78 26.91 2.61
C ARG A 19 -0.31 25.87 2.32
N ARG A 20 -1.00 25.37 3.36
CA ARG A 20 -2.13 24.45 3.16
C ARG A 20 -3.27 25.10 2.40
N LEU A 21 -3.55 26.38 2.71
CA LEU A 21 -4.67 27.09 2.08
C LEU A 21 -4.50 27.21 0.58
N VAL A 22 -3.26 27.46 0.10
CA VAL A 22 -3.00 27.71 -1.32
C VAL A 22 -2.41 26.49 -2.03
N ALA A 23 -2.38 25.32 -1.40
CA ALA A 23 -1.81 24.13 -2.00
C ALA A 23 -2.64 23.66 -3.18
N ASP A 24 -2.00 23.46 -4.32
CA ASP A 24 -2.64 22.94 -5.53
C ASP A 24 -2.92 21.43 -5.40
N VAL A 25 -2.06 20.72 -4.67
CA VAL A 25 -2.20 19.28 -4.47
C VAL A 25 -2.55 19.02 -3.02
N ARG A 26 -3.57 18.23 -2.79
CA ARG A 26 -3.99 17.81 -1.46
C ARG A 26 -3.96 16.28 -1.41
N LEU A 27 -3.30 15.74 -0.41
CA LEU A 27 -3.22 14.30 -0.21
C LEU A 27 -3.97 13.92 1.06
N SER A 28 -4.72 12.84 0.95
CA SER A 28 -5.38 12.23 2.10
C SER A 28 -5.02 10.74 2.13
N ALA A 29 -5.31 10.08 3.25
CA ALA A 29 -5.07 8.63 3.34
C ALA A 29 -5.85 7.88 2.25
N ALA A 30 -7.02 8.38 1.86
CA ALA A 30 -7.83 7.75 0.82
C ALA A 30 -7.18 7.78 -0.57
N ASP A 31 -6.20 8.65 -0.78
CA ASP A 31 -5.46 8.72 -2.05
C ASP A 31 -4.30 7.73 -2.12
N LEU A 32 -4.03 7.01 -1.03
CA LEU A 32 -2.86 6.14 -0.92
C LEU A 32 -3.24 4.69 -1.14
N VAL A 33 -2.33 3.95 -1.76
CA VAL A 33 -2.43 2.49 -1.89
C VAL A 33 -1.24 1.89 -1.15
N LEU A 34 -1.52 0.99 -0.22
CA LEU A 34 -0.49 0.38 0.62
C LEU A 34 -0.01 -0.93 -0.01
N PRO A 35 1.27 -1.03 -0.38
CA PRO A 35 1.82 -2.31 -0.83
C PRO A 35 2.03 -3.24 0.36
N VAL A 36 1.61 -4.48 0.22
CA VAL A 36 1.79 -5.51 1.25
C VAL A 36 2.34 -6.78 0.61
N PHE A 37 3.22 -7.44 1.32
CA PHE A 37 3.90 -8.65 0.84
C PHE A 37 3.40 -9.85 1.64
N VAL A 38 2.97 -10.90 0.96
CA VAL A 38 2.54 -12.14 1.61
C VAL A 38 3.42 -13.28 1.11
N LYS A 39 3.99 -14.04 2.04
CA LYS A 39 4.92 -15.12 1.71
C LYS A 39 4.33 -16.46 2.07
N GLU A 40 4.47 -17.39 1.13
CA GLU A 40 4.05 -18.76 1.32
C GLU A 40 5.04 -19.51 2.22
N GLY A 41 4.51 -20.39 3.08
CA GLY A 41 5.35 -21.30 3.86
C GLY A 41 5.96 -20.73 5.11
N ILE A 42 5.59 -19.49 5.52
CA ILE A 42 6.08 -18.95 6.79
C ILE A 42 4.97 -18.98 7.84
N THR A 43 5.38 -19.16 9.08
CA THR A 43 4.45 -19.21 10.23
C THR A 43 4.39 -17.89 10.99
N GLU A 44 5.38 -17.03 10.81
CA GLU A 44 5.44 -15.72 11.46
C GLU A 44 5.84 -14.67 10.41
N PRO A 45 5.42 -13.41 10.60
CA PRO A 45 5.88 -12.34 9.71
C PRO A 45 7.40 -12.22 9.74
N ALA A 46 7.99 -12.08 8.56
CA ALA A 46 9.45 -12.00 8.42
C ALA A 46 9.86 -10.60 7.95
N PRO A 47 10.77 -9.93 8.66
CA PRO A 47 11.18 -8.59 8.23
C PRO A 47 11.92 -8.63 6.89
N ILE A 48 11.81 -7.56 6.14
CA ILE A 48 12.52 -7.38 4.87
C ILE A 48 13.73 -6.49 5.17
N SER A 49 14.94 -7.05 5.02
CA SER A 49 16.16 -6.36 5.44
C SER A 49 16.38 -5.03 4.70
N SER A 50 16.01 -4.97 3.44
CA SER A 50 16.17 -3.77 2.61
C SER A 50 15.08 -2.71 2.83
N MET A 51 14.04 -3.04 3.60
CA MET A 51 12.90 -2.16 3.81
C MET A 51 12.52 -2.12 5.29
N PRO A 52 13.25 -1.31 6.10
CA PRO A 52 12.98 -1.28 7.54
C PRO A 52 11.52 -0.97 7.86
N GLY A 53 10.93 -1.73 8.77
CA GLY A 53 9.53 -1.57 9.15
C GLY A 53 8.54 -2.31 8.28
N VAL A 54 9.00 -2.89 7.17
CA VAL A 54 8.13 -3.66 6.27
C VAL A 54 8.39 -5.15 6.47
N VAL A 55 7.34 -5.93 6.50
CA VAL A 55 7.45 -7.38 6.71
C VAL A 55 6.79 -8.15 5.57
N GLN A 56 7.25 -9.37 5.37
CA GLN A 56 6.53 -10.38 4.58
C GLN A 56 5.50 -11.00 5.51
N HIS A 57 4.25 -10.89 5.16
CA HIS A 57 3.15 -11.31 6.01
C HIS A 57 2.81 -12.78 5.82
N THR A 58 2.35 -13.42 6.89
CA THR A 58 1.55 -14.63 6.78
C THR A 58 0.13 -14.23 6.37
N ARG A 59 -0.70 -15.22 6.05
CA ARG A 59 -2.10 -14.97 5.72
C ARG A 59 -2.84 -14.24 6.87
N ASP A 60 -2.59 -14.65 8.10
CA ASP A 60 -3.30 -14.07 9.25
C ASP A 60 -2.77 -12.67 9.60
N SER A 61 -1.46 -12.45 9.52
CA SER A 61 -0.93 -11.12 9.78
C SER A 61 -1.31 -10.13 8.68
N LEU A 62 -1.49 -10.64 7.45
CA LEU A 62 -1.99 -9.80 6.35
C LEU A 62 -3.40 -9.27 6.64
N LYS A 63 -4.28 -10.13 7.17
CA LYS A 63 -5.64 -9.70 7.56
C LYS A 63 -5.59 -8.58 8.59
N LYS A 64 -4.74 -8.74 9.61
CA LYS A 64 -4.59 -7.71 10.65
C LYS A 64 -4.08 -6.40 10.07
N SER A 65 -3.07 -6.48 9.20
CA SER A 65 -2.50 -5.29 8.55
C SER A 65 -3.54 -4.58 7.67
N ALA A 66 -4.35 -5.36 6.96
CA ALA A 66 -5.41 -4.81 6.11
C ALA A 66 -6.48 -4.09 6.92
N LEU A 67 -6.87 -4.67 8.07
CA LEU A 67 -7.83 -4.00 8.97
C LEU A 67 -7.27 -2.69 9.50
N LEU A 68 -6.00 -2.67 9.89
CA LEU A 68 -5.36 -1.43 10.36
C LEU A 68 -5.30 -0.38 9.25
N ALA A 69 -5.00 -0.80 8.02
CA ALA A 69 -4.98 0.12 6.89
C ALA A 69 -6.37 0.70 6.60
N ALA A 70 -7.40 -0.13 6.68
CA ALA A 70 -8.78 0.32 6.49
C ALA A 70 -9.18 1.32 7.59
N GLN A 71 -8.82 1.04 8.85
CA GLN A 71 -9.09 1.95 9.97
C GLN A 71 -8.34 3.27 9.81
N ALA A 72 -7.17 3.24 9.20
CA ALA A 72 -6.40 4.45 8.91
C ALA A 72 -6.94 5.23 7.70
N GLY A 73 -7.91 4.68 6.98
CA GLY A 73 -8.54 5.34 5.86
C GLY A 73 -7.78 5.21 4.54
N VAL A 74 -6.85 4.25 4.44
CA VAL A 74 -6.09 4.02 3.20
C VAL A 74 -7.03 3.59 2.08
N GLY A 75 -6.84 4.13 0.88
CA GLY A 75 -7.75 3.93 -0.25
C GLY A 75 -7.70 2.53 -0.86
N GLY A 76 -6.62 1.80 -0.68
CA GLY A 76 -6.52 0.45 -1.22
C GLY A 76 -5.27 -0.28 -0.79
N LEU A 77 -5.23 -1.56 -1.10
CA LEU A 77 -4.05 -2.40 -0.89
C LEU A 77 -3.60 -2.99 -2.23
N ILE A 78 -2.30 -3.10 -2.41
CA ILE A 78 -1.76 -3.89 -3.51
C ILE A 78 -0.96 -5.05 -2.89
N VAL A 79 -1.34 -6.27 -3.24
CA VAL A 79 -0.79 -7.47 -2.61
C VAL A 79 0.25 -8.10 -3.54
N PHE A 80 1.45 -8.27 -3.01
CA PHE A 80 2.54 -8.96 -3.70
C PHE A 80 2.74 -10.34 -3.05
N GLY A 81 2.56 -11.38 -3.84
CA GLY A 81 2.75 -12.76 -3.38
C GLY A 81 4.20 -13.21 -3.58
N ILE A 82 4.74 -13.86 -2.57
CA ILE A 82 6.07 -14.46 -2.64
C ILE A 82 5.87 -15.98 -2.51
N PRO A 83 5.89 -16.71 -3.64
CA PRO A 83 5.68 -18.16 -3.56
C PRO A 83 6.88 -18.87 -2.95
N ALA A 84 6.67 -20.07 -2.44
CA ALA A 84 7.74 -20.89 -1.88
C ALA A 84 8.74 -21.31 -2.95
N VAL A 85 8.26 -21.60 -4.16
CA VAL A 85 9.12 -22.01 -5.28
C VAL A 85 8.84 -21.06 -6.45
N LYS A 86 9.91 -20.59 -7.07
CA LYS A 86 9.84 -19.78 -8.28
C LYS A 86 10.46 -20.51 -9.45
N ASP A 87 9.83 -20.43 -10.59
CA ASP A 87 10.36 -21.00 -11.83
C ASP A 87 10.46 -19.93 -12.92
N ALA A 88 11.10 -20.30 -14.02
CA ALA A 88 11.35 -19.37 -15.13
C ALA A 88 10.05 -18.95 -15.84
N ARG A 89 9.00 -19.76 -15.73
CA ARG A 89 7.68 -19.51 -16.32
C ARG A 89 6.80 -18.61 -15.45
N GLY A 90 7.14 -18.49 -14.16
CA GLY A 90 6.28 -17.81 -13.22
C GLY A 90 4.96 -18.55 -12.98
N SER A 91 4.99 -19.88 -13.00
CA SER A 91 3.77 -20.71 -12.99
C SER A 91 2.90 -20.52 -11.75
N GLY A 92 3.50 -20.04 -10.64
CA GLY A 92 2.72 -19.70 -9.44
C GLY A 92 1.72 -18.56 -9.64
N ALA A 93 1.91 -17.75 -10.67
CA ALA A 93 0.98 -16.66 -10.98
C ALA A 93 -0.35 -17.17 -11.56
N ASP A 94 -0.27 -18.26 -12.31
CA ASP A 94 -1.44 -18.87 -12.95
C ASP A 94 -2.11 -19.96 -12.11
N ASP A 95 -1.47 -20.37 -11.00
CA ASP A 95 -1.95 -21.44 -10.15
C ASP A 95 -3.18 -20.97 -9.36
N PRO A 96 -4.34 -21.62 -9.50
CA PRO A 96 -5.53 -21.25 -8.69
C PRO A 96 -5.30 -21.39 -7.18
N ALA A 97 -4.30 -22.17 -6.76
CA ALA A 97 -3.92 -22.32 -5.36
C ALA A 97 -2.73 -21.44 -4.99
N GLY A 98 -2.32 -20.53 -5.89
CA GLY A 98 -1.18 -19.64 -5.65
C GLY A 98 -1.41 -18.70 -4.48
N ILE A 99 -0.31 -18.19 -3.94
CA ILE A 99 -0.35 -17.40 -2.69
C ILE A 99 -1.23 -16.15 -2.84
N VAL A 100 -1.26 -15.50 -3.98
CA VAL A 100 -2.09 -14.31 -4.18
C VAL A 100 -3.56 -14.71 -4.31
N GLN A 101 -3.86 -15.70 -5.11
CA GLN A 101 -5.19 -16.26 -5.27
C GLN A 101 -5.76 -16.76 -3.94
N UNK A 102 -5.06 -17.36 -3.32
CA UNK A 102 -5.42 -17.84 -2.02
C UNK A 102 -5.61 -16.72 -1.03
N UNK A 103 -4.91 -15.71 -1.26
CA UNK A 103 -5.00 -14.66 -0.33
C UNK A 103 -6.12 -13.71 -0.70
N UNK A 104 -6.22 -13.53 -1.85
CA UNK A 104 -7.18 -12.61 -2.30
C UNK A 104 -8.54 -13.22 -2.44
N UNK A 105 -8.50 -14.25 -3.00
CA UNK A 105 -9.73 -14.88 -3.31
C UNK A 105 -10.36 -15.64 -2.18
N ARG A 106 -9.63 -16.33 -1.52
CA ARG A 106 -10.22 -17.20 -0.48
C ARG A 106 -10.29 -16.54 0.89
N THR A 107 -9.40 -15.62 1.15
CA THR A 107 -9.31 -14.97 2.45
C THR A 107 -10.30 -13.81 2.57
N TRP A 108 -10.60 -13.18 1.46
CA TRP A 108 -11.48 -12.01 1.43
C TRP A 108 -12.76 -12.25 0.63
N SER A 109 -13.30 -13.44 0.77
CA SER A 109 -14.66 -13.69 0.28
C SER A 109 -15.65 -12.80 1.05
N ALA A 110 -16.66 -12.39 0.38
CA ALA A 110 -17.49 -11.20 0.59
C ALA A 110 -18.20 -11.02 1.93
N ARG A 111 -17.80 -11.75 2.97
CA ARG A 111 -18.50 -11.63 4.25
C ARG A 111 -17.80 -10.79 5.32
N SER A 112 -16.60 -10.33 5.04
CA SER A 112 -15.83 -9.72 6.13
C SER A 112 -15.37 -8.30 5.90
N VAL A 113 -15.57 -7.75 4.72
CA VAL A 113 -15.18 -6.35 4.52
C VAL A 113 -16.14 -5.67 3.56
N THR A 114 -17.07 -4.92 4.07
CA THR A 114 -17.65 -3.82 3.33
C THR A 114 -17.17 -2.52 3.97
N PRO A 115 -15.92 -2.17 3.82
CA PRO A 115 -15.50 -0.84 4.25
C PRO A 115 -15.40 0.16 3.10
N TRP A 116 -15.75 -0.28 1.89
CA TRP A 116 -15.50 0.56 0.71
C TRP A 116 -16.79 1.05 0.05
N SER A 117 -17.92 1.06 0.76
CA SER A 117 -19.17 1.65 0.29
C SER A 117 -19.33 3.09 0.76
#